data_d94165698eec4ce390399bf78213275f
#
_entry.id   d94165698eec4ce390399bf78213275f
#
_cell.length_a   1.000
_cell.length_b   1.000
_cell.length_c   1.000
_cell.angle_alpha   90.00
_cell.angle_beta   90.00
_cell.angle_gamma   90.00
#
_symmetry.space_group_name_H-M   'P 1'
#
loop_
_entity.id
_entity.type
_entity.pdbx_description
1 polymer ?
#
loop_
_entity_poly.entity_id
_entity_poly.type
_entity_poly.pdbx_seq_one_letter_code
_entity_poly.pdbx_strand_id
1 'polypeptide(L)'
;MTRIISGYAGSLRLAVPPSGTRPTSDRVREAVFSALDARGVLPGARVLDLYAGSGALGLEAASRGAAHVTLVDRSTAAHRVTNDNAGRVRKAAPRGAAPEIVVSSQPVQSFLGGATTTWDVVFLDPPYDLGGLELVHNLEALAPRLAEDAVVIVERSARDPEPAWPDGLALDRRKDYGETAVYYLSPSA
;
A
#
# COMPACT_ATOMS: atom_id res chain seq x y z
N MET A 1 6.36 17.42 0.69
CA MET A 1 7.42 16.68 1.39
C MET A 1 6.74 15.53 2.11
N THR A 2 7.11 14.29 1.83
CA THR A 2 6.48 13.09 2.42
C THR A 2 7.22 12.67 3.69
N ARG A 3 6.49 12.22 4.70
CA ARG A 3 7.05 11.75 5.98
C ARG A 3 6.22 10.59 6.54
N ILE A 4 6.81 9.80 7.42
CA ILE A 4 6.07 8.87 8.29
C ILE A 4 5.27 9.68 9.29
N ILE A 5 3.97 9.35 9.44
CA ILE A 5 3.04 10.10 10.28
C ILE A 5 3.17 9.64 11.75
N SER A 6 3.18 8.32 11.97
CA SER A 6 3.12 7.74 13.32
C SER A 6 3.97 6.48 13.47
N GLY A 7 3.94 5.88 14.65
CA GLY A 7 4.73 4.70 14.99
C GLY A 7 6.17 5.01 15.35
N TYR A 8 7.03 3.97 15.37
CA TYR A 8 8.42 4.10 15.85
C TYR A 8 9.30 5.00 14.96
N ALA A 9 8.95 5.16 13.67
CA ALA A 9 9.66 6.04 12.74
C ALA A 9 8.91 7.36 12.50
N GLY A 10 7.96 7.73 13.36
CA GLY A 10 7.19 8.97 13.24
C GLY A 10 8.05 10.19 12.97
N SER A 11 7.60 11.08 12.07
CA SER A 11 8.30 12.29 11.60
C SER A 11 9.53 12.04 10.70
N LEU A 12 9.91 10.77 10.42
CA LEU A 12 10.99 10.46 9.49
C LEU A 12 10.62 10.95 8.09
N ARG A 13 11.45 11.82 7.51
CA ARG A 13 11.25 12.34 6.15
C ARG A 13 11.61 11.26 5.13
N LEU A 14 10.73 11.05 4.15
CA LEU A 14 10.95 10.15 3.04
C LEU A 14 11.38 10.94 1.79
N ALA A 15 12.38 10.43 1.08
CA ALA A 15 12.71 10.89 -0.25
C ALA A 15 11.57 10.52 -1.21
N VAL A 16 11.36 11.33 -2.25
CA VAL A 16 10.34 11.12 -3.28
C VAL A 16 11.04 11.01 -4.62
N PRO A 17 10.61 10.09 -5.51
CA PRO A 17 11.16 10.01 -6.86
C PRO A 17 11.02 11.35 -7.61
N PRO A 18 11.97 11.73 -8.49
CA PRO A 18 12.01 13.05 -9.14
C PRO A 18 10.86 13.31 -10.11
N SER A 19 10.14 12.30 -10.55
CA SER A 19 9.01 12.42 -11.49
C SER A 19 7.95 11.35 -11.24
N GLY A 20 6.69 11.70 -11.45
CA GLY A 20 5.63 10.75 -11.79
C GLY A 20 4.57 10.44 -10.74
N THR A 21 4.65 10.89 -9.50
CA THR A 21 3.59 10.63 -8.54
C THR A 21 3.25 11.88 -7.74
N ARG A 22 1.98 12.27 -7.76
CA ARG A 22 1.43 13.15 -6.73
C ARG A 22 1.36 12.31 -5.46
N PRO A 23 2.10 12.64 -4.40
CA PRO A 23 2.01 11.87 -3.17
C PRO A 23 0.57 11.91 -2.66
N THR A 24 0.03 10.77 -2.28
CA THR A 24 -1.19 10.70 -1.46
C THR A 24 -1.05 11.73 -0.34
N SER A 25 -2.03 12.61 -0.19
CA SER A 25 -1.91 13.69 0.79
C SER A 25 -1.75 13.11 2.19
N ASP A 26 -0.97 13.79 3.06
CA ASP A 26 -0.80 13.39 4.45
C ASP A 26 -2.17 13.18 5.15
N ARG A 27 -3.17 14.00 4.78
CA ARG A 27 -4.54 13.90 5.31
C ARG A 27 -5.23 12.58 4.91
N VAL A 28 -5.10 12.15 3.66
CA VAL A 28 -5.70 10.88 3.20
C VAL A 28 -4.99 9.72 3.88
N ARG A 29 -3.66 9.72 3.92
CA ARG A 29 -2.88 8.70 4.62
C ARG A 29 -3.24 8.61 6.11
N GLU A 30 -3.35 9.73 6.80
CA GLU A 30 -3.75 9.78 8.20
C GLU A 30 -5.14 9.16 8.41
N ALA A 31 -6.10 9.48 7.54
CA ALA A 31 -7.44 8.91 7.63
C ALA A 31 -7.48 7.40 7.34
N VAL A 32 -6.72 6.92 6.35
CA VAL A 32 -6.58 5.49 6.04
C VAL A 32 -5.97 4.75 7.22
N PHE A 33 -4.85 5.23 7.74
CA PHE A 33 -4.18 4.56 8.86
C PHE A 33 -4.96 4.63 10.17
N SER A 34 -5.69 5.71 10.44
CA SER A 34 -6.62 5.76 11.57
C SER A 34 -7.71 4.69 11.48
N ALA A 35 -8.21 4.41 10.28
CA ALA A 35 -9.20 3.34 10.08
C ALA A 35 -8.59 1.94 10.26
N LEU A 36 -7.34 1.71 9.84
CA LEU A 36 -6.63 0.45 10.03
C LEU A 36 -6.24 0.23 11.49
N ASP A 37 -5.80 1.27 12.20
CA ASP A 37 -5.50 1.22 13.63
C ASP A 37 -6.76 0.86 14.45
N ALA A 38 -7.90 1.47 14.11
CA ALA A 38 -9.18 1.17 14.78
C ALA A 38 -9.64 -0.29 14.57
N ARG A 39 -9.21 -0.93 13.47
CA ARG A 39 -9.45 -2.36 13.22
C ARG A 39 -8.38 -3.27 13.86
N GLY A 40 -7.26 -2.72 14.33
CA GLY A 40 -6.16 -3.48 14.92
C GLY A 40 -5.42 -4.41 13.95
N VAL A 41 -5.46 -4.13 12.64
CA VAL A 41 -4.97 -5.05 11.59
C VAL A 41 -3.49 -4.89 11.26
N LEU A 42 -2.80 -3.85 11.77
CA LEU A 42 -1.40 -3.58 11.42
C LEU A 42 -0.37 -4.35 12.26
N PRO A 43 -0.54 -4.53 13.58
CA PRO A 43 0.48 -5.21 14.39
C PRO A 43 0.71 -6.65 13.94
N GLY A 44 1.95 -6.98 13.57
CA GLY A 44 2.33 -8.30 13.08
C GLY A 44 1.92 -8.65 11.65
N ALA A 45 1.23 -7.73 10.94
CA ALA A 45 0.68 -7.96 9.60
C ALA A 45 1.75 -8.16 8.53
N ARG A 46 1.36 -8.89 7.50
CA ARG A 46 2.02 -8.95 6.18
C ARG A 46 1.34 -7.95 5.27
N VAL A 47 2.07 -6.92 4.91
CA VAL A 47 1.58 -5.77 4.13
C VAL A 47 2.16 -5.78 2.73
N LEU A 48 1.33 -5.54 1.74
CA LEU A 48 1.72 -5.33 0.36
C LEU A 48 1.35 -3.92 -0.09
N ASP A 49 2.31 -3.19 -0.65
CA ASP A 49 2.11 -1.86 -1.22
C ASP A 49 2.42 -1.95 -2.72
N LEU A 50 1.36 -1.97 -3.52
CA LEU A 50 1.42 -2.00 -4.97
C LEU A 50 1.40 -0.57 -5.51
N TYR A 51 2.28 -0.27 -6.46
CA TYR A 51 2.56 1.07 -6.95
C TYR A 51 3.23 1.96 -5.88
N ALA A 52 4.17 1.39 -5.14
CA ALA A 52 4.70 1.94 -3.90
C ALA A 52 5.35 3.33 -4.01
N GLY A 53 5.86 3.73 -5.18
CA GLY A 53 6.44 5.05 -5.42
C GLY A 53 7.58 5.37 -4.45
N SER A 54 7.34 6.17 -3.43
CA SER A 54 8.30 6.44 -2.34
C SER A 54 8.27 5.40 -1.22
N GLY A 55 7.32 4.48 -1.23
CA GLY A 55 7.05 3.52 -0.18
C GLY A 55 6.24 4.10 0.99
N ALA A 56 5.60 5.25 0.81
CA ALA A 56 5.00 5.98 1.93
C ALA A 56 3.90 5.20 2.67
N LEU A 57 3.08 4.41 1.97
CA LEU A 57 2.01 3.60 2.59
C LEU A 57 2.59 2.38 3.31
N GLY A 58 3.36 1.56 2.62
CA GLY A 58 3.93 0.37 3.23
C GLY A 58 4.92 0.68 4.38
N LEU A 59 5.72 1.74 4.25
CA LEU A 59 6.65 2.16 5.31
C LEU A 59 5.94 2.78 6.52
N GLU A 60 4.80 3.43 6.33
CA GLU A 60 3.92 3.85 7.42
C GLU A 60 3.37 2.63 8.16
N ALA A 61 2.91 1.59 7.43
CA ALA A 61 2.46 0.33 8.03
C ALA A 61 3.58 -0.35 8.83
N ALA A 62 4.82 -0.39 8.29
CA ALA A 62 5.99 -0.88 9.01
C ALA A 62 6.20 -0.12 10.33
N SER A 63 6.14 1.22 10.28
CA SER A 63 6.29 2.07 11.47
C SER A 63 5.23 1.83 12.54
N ARG A 64 4.04 1.39 12.14
CA ARG A 64 2.90 1.07 13.03
C ARG A 64 2.85 -0.39 13.47
N GLY A 65 3.88 -1.19 13.16
CA GLY A 65 4.02 -2.53 13.70
C GLY A 65 3.77 -3.68 12.75
N ALA A 66 3.62 -3.44 11.44
CA ALA A 66 3.62 -4.52 10.46
C ALA A 66 4.96 -5.29 10.52
N ALA A 67 4.89 -6.62 10.52
CA ALA A 67 6.08 -7.48 10.64
C ALA A 67 6.79 -7.68 9.29
N HIS A 68 6.00 -7.77 8.21
CA HIS A 68 6.51 -7.97 6.87
C HIS A 68 5.88 -6.96 5.91
N VAL A 69 6.69 -6.26 5.15
CA VAL A 69 6.22 -5.26 4.17
C VAL A 69 6.88 -5.51 2.83
N THR A 70 6.08 -5.68 1.80
CA THR A 70 6.53 -5.81 0.42
C THR A 70 6.10 -4.57 -0.36
N LEU A 71 7.08 -3.90 -0.97
CA LEU A 71 6.89 -2.66 -1.73
C LEU A 71 7.18 -2.96 -3.21
N VAL A 72 6.20 -2.78 -4.07
CA VAL A 72 6.30 -3.11 -5.50
C VAL A 72 6.10 -1.87 -6.35
N ASP A 73 7.06 -1.58 -7.21
CA ASP A 73 6.95 -0.55 -8.23
C ASP A 73 7.76 -0.93 -9.47
N ARG A 74 7.22 -0.67 -10.67
CA ARG A 74 7.94 -0.97 -11.92
C ARG A 74 9.11 -0.03 -12.20
N SER A 75 9.10 1.16 -11.60
CA SER A 75 10.10 2.19 -11.85
C SER A 75 11.41 1.92 -11.11
N THR A 76 12.51 1.80 -11.84
CA THR A 76 13.85 1.67 -11.25
C THR A 76 14.22 2.88 -10.39
N ALA A 77 13.74 4.09 -10.76
CA ALA A 77 13.97 5.29 -9.98
C ALA A 77 13.19 5.25 -8.65
N ALA A 78 11.93 4.80 -8.68
CA ALA A 78 11.15 4.57 -7.47
C ALA A 78 11.81 3.51 -6.59
N HIS A 79 12.23 2.37 -7.17
CA HIS A 79 12.88 1.28 -6.44
C HIS A 79 14.10 1.76 -5.61
N ARG A 80 14.98 2.58 -6.21
CA ARG A 80 16.16 3.13 -5.48
C ARG A 80 15.72 3.97 -4.29
N VAL A 81 14.82 4.91 -4.51
CA VAL A 81 14.30 5.82 -3.47
C VAL A 81 13.61 5.03 -2.36
N THR A 82 12.75 4.09 -2.73
CA THR A 82 12.02 3.23 -1.80
C THR A 82 12.96 2.37 -0.96
N ASN A 83 14.01 1.81 -1.56
CA ASN A 83 15.00 1.00 -0.86
C ASN A 83 15.80 1.83 0.16
N ASP A 84 16.19 3.06 -0.20
CA ASP A 84 16.85 3.98 0.74
C ASP A 84 15.93 4.36 1.90
N ASN A 85 14.67 4.67 1.61
CA ASN A 85 13.66 4.96 2.62
C ASN A 85 13.42 3.76 3.55
N ALA A 86 13.30 2.54 3.00
CA ALA A 86 13.17 1.30 3.76
C ALA A 86 14.36 1.07 4.70
N GLY A 87 15.59 1.34 4.22
CA GLY A 87 16.80 1.27 5.04
C GLY A 87 16.76 2.23 6.23
N ARG A 88 16.23 3.44 6.03
CA ARG A 88 16.10 4.45 7.10
C ARG A 88 15.02 4.06 8.11
N VAL A 89 13.88 3.54 7.67
CA VAL A 89 12.80 3.06 8.55
C VAL A 89 13.29 1.86 9.37
N ARG A 90 13.97 0.87 8.76
CA ARG A 90 14.57 -0.26 9.49
C ARG A 90 15.55 0.17 10.57
N LYS A 91 16.41 1.17 10.27
CA LYS A 91 17.38 1.71 11.25
C LYS A 91 16.71 2.42 12.42
N ALA A 92 15.54 2.99 12.25
CA ALA A 92 14.78 3.66 13.30
C ALA A 92 14.04 2.67 14.22
N ALA A 93 13.93 1.40 13.83
CA ALA A 93 13.21 0.40 14.61
C ALA A 93 13.92 0.10 15.95
N PRO A 94 13.18 -0.20 17.02
CA PRO A 94 13.73 -0.67 18.27
C PRO A 94 14.59 -1.94 18.07
N ARG A 95 15.57 -2.12 18.93
CA ARG A 95 16.50 -3.25 18.86
C ARG A 95 15.74 -4.58 18.89
N GLY A 96 15.94 -5.43 17.88
CA GLY A 96 15.28 -6.74 17.77
C GLY A 96 13.83 -6.72 17.25
N ALA A 97 13.28 -5.54 16.90
CA ALA A 97 11.92 -5.38 16.41
C ALA A 97 11.86 -4.76 15.00
N ALA A 98 12.94 -4.84 14.23
CA ALA A 98 12.95 -4.32 12.87
C ALA A 98 12.07 -5.20 11.96
N PRO A 99 11.14 -4.60 11.19
CA PRO A 99 10.32 -5.35 10.25
C PRO A 99 11.16 -5.87 9.09
N GLU A 100 10.72 -6.97 8.49
CA GLU A 100 11.21 -7.39 7.19
C GLU A 100 10.59 -6.48 6.12
N ILE A 101 11.43 -5.80 5.34
CA ILE A 101 10.97 -4.93 4.24
C ILE A 101 11.65 -5.38 2.96
N VAL A 102 10.86 -5.83 2.00
CA VAL A 102 11.29 -6.24 0.67
C VAL A 102 10.87 -5.18 -0.35
N VAL A 103 11.78 -4.79 -1.23
CA VAL A 103 11.49 -3.85 -2.32
C VAL A 103 11.69 -4.57 -3.64
N SER A 104 10.66 -4.58 -4.47
CA SER A 104 10.64 -5.27 -5.77
C SER A 104 10.48 -4.28 -6.92
N SER A 105 11.36 -4.38 -7.94
CA SER A 105 11.30 -3.56 -9.16
C SER A 105 10.73 -4.39 -10.30
N GLN A 106 9.41 -4.54 -10.34
CA GLN A 106 8.72 -5.24 -11.41
C GLN A 106 7.28 -4.76 -11.58
N PRO A 107 6.65 -4.98 -12.74
CA PRO A 107 5.23 -4.71 -12.93
C PRO A 107 4.36 -5.49 -11.92
N VAL A 108 3.26 -4.88 -11.48
CA VAL A 108 2.34 -5.48 -10.49
C VAL A 108 1.83 -6.84 -10.92
N GLN A 109 1.41 -7.01 -12.17
CA GLN A 109 0.93 -8.29 -12.69
C GLN A 109 2.00 -9.39 -12.66
N SER A 110 3.24 -9.05 -13.02
CA SER A 110 4.36 -9.99 -12.97
C SER A 110 4.67 -10.40 -11.54
N PHE A 111 4.63 -9.45 -10.60
CA PHE A 111 4.81 -9.72 -9.18
C PHE A 111 3.73 -10.66 -8.63
N LEU A 112 2.46 -10.34 -8.86
CA LEU A 112 1.34 -11.13 -8.35
C LEU A 112 1.29 -12.53 -8.97
N GLY A 113 1.63 -12.67 -10.26
CA GLY A 113 1.70 -13.96 -10.93
C GLY A 113 2.75 -14.92 -10.36
N GLY A 114 3.85 -14.39 -9.81
CA GLY A 114 4.91 -15.18 -9.17
C GLY A 114 4.77 -15.29 -7.64
N ALA A 115 3.83 -14.60 -7.05
CA ALA A 115 3.70 -14.53 -5.59
C ALA A 115 3.12 -15.82 -5.00
N THR A 116 3.69 -16.25 -3.88
CA THR A 116 3.20 -17.40 -3.09
C THR A 116 2.75 -17.01 -1.68
N THR A 117 3.08 -15.79 -1.27
CA THR A 117 2.72 -15.22 0.03
C THR A 117 1.25 -14.81 0.05
N THR A 118 0.61 -14.87 1.21
CA THR A 118 -0.67 -14.24 1.48
C THR A 118 -0.46 -12.96 2.28
N TRP A 119 -1.33 -11.95 2.08
CA TRP A 119 -1.25 -10.66 2.74
C TRP A 119 -2.49 -10.35 3.57
N ASP A 120 -2.25 -9.62 4.66
CA ASP A 120 -3.28 -9.20 5.61
C ASP A 120 -3.79 -7.78 5.29
N VAL A 121 -2.91 -6.91 4.77
CA VAL A 121 -3.26 -5.54 4.34
C VAL A 121 -2.59 -5.25 2.99
N VAL A 122 -3.36 -4.75 2.04
CA VAL A 122 -2.85 -4.41 0.71
C VAL A 122 -3.25 -2.99 0.34
N PHE A 123 -2.29 -2.21 -0.13
CA PHE A 123 -2.49 -0.88 -0.69
C PHE A 123 -2.33 -0.91 -2.21
N LEU A 124 -3.25 -0.28 -2.92
CA LEU A 124 -3.18 0.02 -4.36
C LEU A 124 -3.44 1.52 -4.55
N ASP A 125 -2.38 2.26 -4.81
CA ASP A 125 -2.43 3.68 -5.21
C ASP A 125 -1.86 3.83 -6.63
N PRO A 126 -2.56 3.31 -7.64
CA PRO A 126 -2.06 3.30 -9.01
C PRO A 126 -2.06 4.71 -9.61
N PRO A 127 -1.20 4.96 -10.63
CA PRO A 127 -1.21 6.21 -11.35
C PRO A 127 -2.59 6.45 -12.00
N TYR A 128 -2.95 7.73 -12.18
CA TYR A 128 -4.28 8.13 -12.69
C TYR A 128 -4.60 7.61 -14.09
N ASP A 129 -3.58 7.35 -14.90
CA ASP A 129 -3.72 6.79 -16.25
C ASP A 129 -3.89 5.27 -16.27
N LEU A 130 -3.83 4.60 -15.11
CA LEU A 130 -4.12 3.17 -15.05
C LEU A 130 -5.57 2.89 -15.44
N GLY A 131 -5.76 2.16 -16.52
CA GLY A 131 -7.09 1.77 -17.02
C GLY A 131 -7.87 0.91 -16.03
N GLY A 132 -9.20 1.04 -16.04
CA GLY A 132 -10.06 0.26 -15.16
C GLY A 132 -9.91 -1.27 -15.34
N LEU A 133 -9.72 -1.74 -16.56
CA LEU A 133 -9.48 -3.17 -16.85
C LEU A 133 -8.18 -3.68 -16.23
N GLU A 134 -7.11 -2.89 -16.29
CA GLU A 134 -5.83 -3.28 -15.68
C GLU A 134 -5.96 -3.37 -14.16
N LEU A 135 -6.71 -2.45 -13.54
CA LEU A 135 -7.01 -2.52 -12.12
C LEU A 135 -7.77 -3.80 -11.76
N VAL A 136 -8.81 -4.15 -12.54
CA VAL A 136 -9.57 -5.40 -12.33
C VAL A 136 -8.68 -6.61 -12.43
N HIS A 137 -7.85 -6.73 -13.47
CA HIS A 137 -6.90 -7.86 -13.63
C HIS A 137 -5.90 -7.95 -12.46
N ASN A 138 -5.45 -6.81 -11.93
CA ASN A 138 -4.56 -6.81 -10.75
C ASN A 138 -5.30 -7.30 -9.49
N LEU A 139 -6.56 -6.90 -9.32
CA LEU A 139 -7.39 -7.35 -8.20
C LEU A 139 -7.76 -8.84 -8.32
N GLU A 140 -8.04 -9.35 -9.52
CA GLU A 140 -8.24 -10.79 -9.79
C GLU A 140 -7.01 -11.62 -9.42
N ALA A 141 -5.81 -11.14 -9.80
CA ALA A 141 -4.56 -11.81 -9.46
C ALA A 141 -4.22 -11.73 -7.96
N LEU A 142 -4.69 -10.67 -7.28
CA LEU A 142 -4.48 -10.45 -5.86
C LEU A 142 -5.42 -11.29 -4.99
N ALA A 143 -6.71 -11.44 -5.37
CA ALA A 143 -7.74 -12.06 -4.54
C ALA A 143 -7.33 -13.43 -3.94
N PRO A 144 -6.73 -14.38 -4.69
CA PRO A 144 -6.29 -15.67 -4.14
C PRO A 144 -5.08 -15.56 -3.20
N ARG A 145 -4.51 -14.37 -3.02
CA ARG A 145 -3.35 -14.09 -2.18
C ARG A 145 -3.71 -13.31 -0.91
N LEU A 146 -4.97 -13.20 -0.59
CA LEU A 146 -5.44 -12.51 0.60
C LEU A 146 -5.65 -13.49 1.75
N ALA A 147 -5.33 -13.05 2.97
CA ALA A 147 -5.77 -13.74 4.18
C ALA A 147 -7.29 -13.59 4.33
N GLU A 148 -7.92 -14.47 5.11
CA GLU A 148 -9.38 -14.50 5.29
C GLU A 148 -9.96 -13.15 5.74
N ASP A 149 -9.29 -12.47 6.69
CA ASP A 149 -9.69 -11.16 7.23
C ASP A 149 -8.91 -9.99 6.61
N ALA A 150 -8.37 -10.16 5.41
CA ALA A 150 -7.55 -9.14 4.77
C ALA A 150 -8.34 -7.87 4.46
N VAL A 151 -7.62 -6.75 4.46
CA VAL A 151 -8.15 -5.44 4.05
C VAL A 151 -7.37 -4.96 2.83
N VAL A 152 -8.09 -4.68 1.75
CA VAL A 152 -7.52 -4.09 0.53
C VAL A 152 -7.97 -2.63 0.43
N ILE A 153 -7.03 -1.73 0.27
CA ILE A 153 -7.27 -0.29 0.14
C ILE A 153 -6.90 0.14 -1.27
N VAL A 154 -7.89 0.63 -2.02
CA VAL A 154 -7.71 1.13 -3.39
C VAL A 154 -7.95 2.63 -3.42
N GLU A 155 -6.96 3.39 -3.89
CA GLU A 155 -7.06 4.83 -4.11
C GLU A 155 -7.33 5.13 -5.59
N ARG A 156 -8.30 5.99 -5.88
CA ARG A 156 -8.63 6.47 -7.23
C ARG A 156 -9.02 7.95 -7.20
N SER A 157 -9.12 8.57 -8.36
CA SER A 157 -9.75 9.88 -8.47
C SER A 157 -11.23 9.79 -8.09
N ALA A 158 -11.71 10.72 -7.27
CA ALA A 158 -13.13 10.81 -6.93
C ALA A 158 -14.02 11.18 -8.13
N ARG A 159 -13.41 11.64 -9.23
CA ARG A 159 -14.08 11.96 -10.50
C ARG A 159 -14.26 10.75 -11.41
N ASP A 160 -13.49 9.67 -11.14
CA ASP A 160 -13.60 8.44 -11.91
C ASP A 160 -14.87 7.68 -11.50
N PRO A 161 -15.49 6.93 -12.41
CA PRO A 161 -16.53 5.99 -12.04
C PRO A 161 -15.97 4.96 -11.05
N GLU A 162 -16.84 4.41 -10.21
CA GLU A 162 -16.46 3.32 -9.33
C GLU A 162 -15.91 2.15 -10.14
N PRO A 163 -14.75 1.58 -9.77
CA PRO A 163 -14.20 0.40 -10.44
C PRO A 163 -15.15 -0.80 -10.33
N ALA A 164 -15.09 -1.69 -11.31
CA ALA A 164 -15.66 -3.02 -11.16
C ALA A 164 -14.82 -3.82 -10.16
N TRP A 165 -15.48 -4.52 -9.25
CA TRP A 165 -14.81 -5.39 -8.28
C TRP A 165 -14.91 -6.83 -8.78
N PRO A 166 -13.80 -7.58 -8.88
CA PRO A 166 -13.83 -8.96 -9.35
C PRO A 166 -14.42 -9.91 -8.30
N ASP A 167 -14.82 -11.09 -8.75
CA ASP A 167 -15.18 -12.18 -7.85
C ASP A 167 -14.04 -12.44 -6.84
N GLY A 168 -14.40 -12.76 -5.61
CA GLY A 168 -13.47 -12.93 -4.50
C GLY A 168 -13.13 -11.66 -3.73
N LEU A 169 -13.68 -10.50 -4.14
CA LEU A 169 -13.57 -9.23 -3.41
C LEU A 169 -14.93 -8.54 -3.27
N ALA A 170 -15.23 -8.04 -2.09
CA ALA A 170 -16.42 -7.24 -1.81
C ALA A 170 -16.04 -5.83 -1.36
N LEU A 171 -16.81 -4.85 -1.82
CA LEU A 171 -16.69 -3.47 -1.35
C LEU A 171 -17.34 -3.33 0.02
N ASP A 172 -16.54 -3.05 1.05
CA ASP A 172 -17.02 -2.76 2.39
C ASP A 172 -17.44 -1.30 2.53
N ARG A 173 -16.63 -0.40 1.98
CA ARG A 173 -16.82 1.04 2.17
C ARG A 173 -16.07 1.86 1.14
N ARG A 174 -16.68 2.98 0.71
CA ARG A 174 -16.04 4.10 0.00
C ARG A 174 -15.98 5.33 0.91
N LYS A 175 -14.88 6.05 0.83
CA LYS A 175 -14.71 7.39 1.45
C LYS A 175 -14.04 8.34 0.48
N ASP A 176 -14.63 9.53 0.34
CA ASP A 176 -14.08 10.59 -0.51
C ASP A 176 -13.37 11.65 0.35
N TYR A 177 -12.16 12.02 -0.12
CA TYR A 177 -11.31 13.04 0.50
C TYR A 177 -10.90 14.06 -0.57
N GLY A 178 -11.78 15.03 -0.84
CA GLY A 178 -11.59 16.00 -1.91
C GLY A 178 -11.60 15.31 -3.28
N GLU A 179 -10.46 15.32 -3.97
CA GLU A 179 -10.33 14.71 -5.30
C GLU A 179 -9.95 13.21 -5.26
N THR A 180 -9.81 12.63 -4.07
CA THR A 180 -9.42 11.24 -3.87
C THR A 180 -10.59 10.42 -3.32
N ALA A 181 -10.91 9.30 -3.96
CA ALA A 181 -11.78 8.25 -3.43
C ALA A 181 -10.93 7.09 -2.91
N VAL A 182 -11.23 6.65 -1.70
CA VAL A 182 -10.60 5.49 -1.06
C VAL A 182 -11.64 4.40 -0.87
N TYR A 183 -11.40 3.26 -1.46
CA TYR A 183 -12.24 2.06 -1.38
C TYR A 183 -11.59 1.04 -0.45
N TYR A 184 -12.37 0.51 0.47
CA TYR A 184 -11.98 -0.57 1.37
C TYR A 184 -12.69 -1.83 0.92
N LEU A 185 -11.93 -2.86 0.61
CA LEU A 185 -12.43 -4.15 0.16
C LEU A 185 -11.99 -5.24 1.13
N SER A 186 -12.80 -6.29 1.22
CA SER A 186 -12.47 -7.53 1.92
C SER A 186 -12.63 -8.74 0.99
N PRO A 187 -11.98 -9.89 1.30
CA PRO A 187 -12.27 -11.14 0.61
C PRO A 187 -13.75 -11.49 0.72
N SER A 188 -14.33 -11.98 -0.38
CA SER A 188 -15.69 -12.53 -0.42
C SER A 188 -15.63 -14.03 -0.72
N ALA A 189 -16.57 -14.78 -0.13
CA ALA A 189 -16.71 -16.21 -0.40
C ALA A 189 -17.13 -16.48 -1.86
#